data_fcf1951eb30b1c338172a3afac171f8c
#
_entry.id   fcf1951eb30b1c338172a3afac171f8c
#
_cell.length_a   1.000
_cell.length_b   1.000
_cell.length_c   1.000
_cell.angle_alpha   90.00
_cell.angle_beta   90.00
_cell.angle_gamma   90.00
#
_symmetry.space_group_name_H-M   'P 1'
#
loop_
_entity.id
_entity.type
_entity.pdbx_description
1 polymer ?
#
loop_
_entity_poly.entity_id
_entity_poly.type
_entity_poly.pdbx_seq_one_letter_code
_entity_poly.pdbx_strand_id
1 'polypeptide(L)'
;MKAFIKKIFFTLPLLAIAIALQAQQPEQILKASGSPANPKVPVSWNRYNDYAAITEICNKLAKAYPDLVKLESMGKSHLGKEMWVMTISDFKKGDPGRKPAMYIDGNIHSNEIQGSEFALYTAWYLAESFADTKHIQDLLEDKTFYIAPTINPDARDNFIHKANTAHSPRSGMIPVDNDRDGEVNEDGFDDLDGDGHIVFMRRKNPNGRLKPDPEDPRRMITVGVDQQGEYELLGYEGIDNDGDGDVNEDGEGFYDPNRDWAWNWQPNHIQNGAYKYPFSLPENRSISEFVMKHPNIAAGQSYHNNGGMILRGPGALEDVNTYNAQDVQVYDALGKKGEELIPGYKYLVVYKDLYSVFGGELDWFYGGRGIYTFSNELWTQFLLYNKPSDRNAQSEQYSFDRNLLFNDAFVNWKAFKHPQYGDIEIGGFKKSFGRLHPGFLLESDAHRNMAFTLYHAYHTPKLSVEEISEKDLGAGLKEVTAVIANKRLMPTHSSQDLKYKIEVPDLVSLKGAKVIAGMIVSNRDLNIAEEQKNDPANIKVPNIPGNGTVTVRWIIQKEEKYQVNVDSKKGGMASRTK
;
A
#
# COMPACT_ATOMS: atom_id res chain seq x y z
N MET A 1 48.72 -42.02 70.48
CA MET A 1 49.34 -40.97 69.71
C MET A 1 48.38 -40.54 68.63
N LYS A 2 47.79 -39.35 68.80
CA LYS A 2 46.70 -38.78 67.95
C LYS A 2 47.31 -37.98 66.87
N ALA A 3 47.03 -38.32 65.59
CA ALA A 3 47.42 -37.47 64.45
C ALA A 3 46.21 -36.59 64.03
N PHE A 4 46.44 -35.30 64.05
CA PHE A 4 45.48 -34.28 63.63
C PHE A 4 45.50 -34.18 62.09
N ILE A 5 44.38 -34.43 61.44
CA ILE A 5 44.18 -34.15 60.01
C ILE A 5 43.53 -32.79 59.90
N LYS A 6 44.28 -31.79 59.43
CA LYS A 6 43.75 -30.49 59.02
C LYS A 6 43.06 -30.62 57.66
N LYS A 7 41.76 -30.39 57.63
CA LYS A 7 41.00 -30.19 56.40
C LYS A 7 41.29 -28.78 55.87
N ILE A 8 41.96 -28.71 54.74
CA ILE A 8 42.11 -27.46 53.97
C ILE A 8 40.90 -27.36 53.06
N PHE A 9 39.99 -26.41 53.31
CA PHE A 9 38.95 -26.01 52.40
C PHE A 9 39.56 -25.10 51.32
N PHE A 10 39.65 -25.61 50.10
CA PHE A 10 39.90 -24.77 48.92
C PHE A 10 38.55 -24.17 48.50
N THR A 11 38.38 -22.89 48.81
CA THR A 11 37.33 -22.06 48.17
C THR A 11 37.84 -21.62 46.79
N LEU A 12 37.36 -22.29 45.72
CA LEU A 12 37.49 -21.75 44.38
C LEU A 12 36.55 -20.52 44.28
N PRO A 13 37.05 -19.35 43.91
CA PRO A 13 36.15 -18.27 43.47
C PRO A 13 35.55 -18.71 42.13
N LEU A 14 34.23 -18.90 42.10
CA LEU A 14 33.47 -18.93 40.85
C LEU A 14 33.62 -17.56 40.18
N LEU A 15 34.56 -17.46 39.27
CA LEU A 15 34.63 -16.34 38.32
C LEU A 15 33.44 -16.55 37.37
N ALA A 16 32.33 -15.93 37.69
CA ALA A 16 31.23 -15.77 36.76
C ALA A 16 31.76 -14.91 35.60
N ILE A 17 32.21 -15.56 34.54
CA ILE A 17 32.42 -14.91 33.25
C ILE A 17 31.00 -14.58 32.77
N ALA A 18 30.50 -13.42 33.14
CA ALA A 18 29.45 -12.75 32.44
C ALA A 18 30.01 -12.47 31.04
N ILE A 19 29.73 -13.34 30.08
CA ILE A 19 29.79 -12.99 28.66
C ILE A 19 28.71 -11.92 28.51
N ALA A 20 29.04 -10.68 28.80
CA ALA A 20 28.32 -9.55 28.30
C ALA A 20 28.38 -9.75 26.77
N LEU A 21 27.27 -10.15 26.15
CA LEU A 21 26.99 -9.84 24.78
C LEU A 21 27.14 -8.32 24.72
N GLN A 22 28.33 -7.82 24.39
CA GLN A 22 28.52 -6.45 24.01
C GLN A 22 27.69 -6.27 22.74
N ALA A 23 26.43 -5.82 22.91
CA ALA A 23 25.77 -5.14 21.83
C ALA A 23 26.79 -4.11 21.33
N GLN A 24 27.16 -4.20 20.07
CA GLN A 24 28.11 -3.27 19.47
C GLN A 24 27.71 -1.86 19.90
N GLN A 25 28.65 -1.15 20.54
CA GLN A 25 28.37 0.22 20.96
C GLN A 25 27.95 1.02 19.73
N PRO A 26 26.89 1.85 19.80
CA PRO A 26 26.43 2.62 18.65
C PRO A 26 27.53 3.42 17.95
N GLU A 27 28.52 3.87 18.70
CA GLU A 27 29.67 4.62 18.23
C GLU A 27 30.70 3.79 17.42
N GLN A 28 30.57 2.45 17.45
CA GLN A 28 31.44 1.53 16.70
C GLN A 28 30.85 1.13 15.33
N ILE A 29 29.60 1.55 15.04
CA ILE A 29 28.92 1.22 13.80
C ILE A 29 28.81 2.48 12.95
N LEU A 30 29.38 2.44 11.74
CA LEU A 30 29.12 3.47 10.74
C LEU A 30 27.69 3.32 10.22
N LYS A 31 26.83 4.29 10.56
CA LYS A 31 25.46 4.34 10.05
C LYS A 31 25.48 4.51 8.53
N ALA A 32 24.82 3.61 7.80
CA ALA A 32 24.56 3.79 6.38
C ALA A 32 23.51 4.91 6.18
N SER A 33 23.73 5.78 5.19
CA SER A 33 22.75 6.80 4.84
C SER A 33 21.43 6.16 4.39
N GLY A 34 20.29 6.70 4.86
CA GLY A 34 18.98 6.19 4.52
C GLY A 34 18.50 5.02 5.38
N SER A 35 19.22 4.64 6.44
CA SER A 35 18.78 3.61 7.40
C SER A 35 18.60 4.20 8.80
N PRO A 36 17.71 3.64 9.64
CA PRO A 36 17.68 3.97 11.07
C PRO A 36 19.03 3.68 11.73
N ALA A 37 19.43 4.53 12.67
CA ALA A 37 20.74 4.38 13.34
C ALA A 37 20.77 3.17 14.28
N ASN A 38 19.75 3.05 15.12
CA ASN A 38 19.63 1.99 16.14
C ASN A 38 18.16 1.58 16.28
N PRO A 39 17.65 0.69 15.42
CA PRO A 39 16.25 0.30 15.46
C PRO A 39 15.93 -0.42 16.79
N LYS A 40 14.89 0.06 17.50
CA LYS A 40 14.37 -0.58 18.71
C LYS A 40 13.59 -1.84 18.42
N VAL A 41 13.01 -1.90 17.21
CA VAL A 41 12.29 -3.07 16.70
C VAL A 41 13.06 -3.61 15.50
N PRO A 42 14.04 -4.51 15.73
CA PRO A 42 14.79 -5.10 14.62
C PRO A 42 13.89 -6.00 13.78
N VAL A 43 13.88 -5.77 12.47
CA VAL A 43 13.15 -6.58 11.48
C VAL A 43 14.09 -6.96 10.35
N SER A 44 13.99 -8.18 9.86
CA SER A 44 14.73 -8.65 8.69
C SER A 44 13.88 -8.51 7.44
N TRP A 45 14.28 -7.62 6.54
CA TRP A 45 13.53 -7.28 5.32
C TRP A 45 13.90 -8.15 4.11
N ASN A 46 14.44 -9.34 4.34
CA ASN A 46 14.84 -10.31 3.31
C ASN A 46 13.94 -11.56 3.29
N ARG A 47 12.75 -11.47 3.87
CA ARG A 47 11.77 -12.56 4.00
C ARG A 47 10.35 -12.02 4.04
N TYR A 48 9.39 -12.91 3.90
CA TYR A 48 7.97 -12.61 4.00
C TYR A 48 7.43 -13.04 5.37
N ASN A 49 6.73 -12.12 6.04
CA ASN A 49 6.15 -12.34 7.35
C ASN A 49 4.73 -12.90 7.22
N ASP A 50 4.37 -13.92 8.00
CA ASP A 50 2.99 -14.35 8.13
C ASP A 50 2.17 -13.38 8.99
N TYR A 51 0.87 -13.64 9.13
CA TYR A 51 -0.01 -12.79 9.93
C TYR A 51 0.44 -12.65 11.38
N ALA A 52 0.94 -13.74 12.00
CA ALA A 52 1.40 -13.71 13.38
C ALA A 52 2.64 -12.82 13.54
N ALA A 53 3.61 -12.92 12.64
CA ALA A 53 4.80 -12.08 12.63
C ALA A 53 4.47 -10.60 12.35
N ILE A 54 3.57 -10.31 11.39
CA ILE A 54 3.07 -8.95 11.15
C ILE A 54 2.44 -8.37 12.42
N THR A 55 1.55 -9.13 13.06
CA THR A 55 0.87 -8.73 14.31
C THR A 55 1.89 -8.44 15.42
N GLU A 56 2.91 -9.28 15.56
CA GLU A 56 3.98 -9.09 16.54
C GLU A 56 4.78 -7.81 16.27
N ILE A 57 5.16 -7.55 15.03
CA ILE A 57 5.91 -6.35 14.65
C ILE A 57 5.08 -5.09 14.91
N CYS A 58 3.79 -5.07 14.53
CA CYS A 58 2.88 -3.96 14.80
C CYS A 58 2.78 -3.66 16.32
N ASN A 59 2.61 -4.69 17.14
CA ASN A 59 2.58 -4.55 18.60
C ASN A 59 3.90 -4.03 19.17
N LYS A 60 5.03 -4.53 18.67
CA LYS A 60 6.37 -4.06 19.09
C LYS A 60 6.58 -2.58 18.76
N LEU A 61 6.18 -2.15 17.56
CA LEU A 61 6.26 -0.75 17.14
C LEU A 61 5.40 0.15 18.03
N ALA A 62 4.14 -0.20 18.27
CA ALA A 62 3.26 0.56 19.15
C ALA A 62 3.80 0.65 20.59
N LYS A 63 4.38 -0.43 21.10
CA LYS A 63 5.00 -0.48 22.43
C LYS A 63 6.29 0.34 22.51
N ALA A 64 7.13 0.30 21.47
CA ALA A 64 8.43 0.98 21.45
C ALA A 64 8.30 2.49 21.21
N TYR A 65 7.23 2.93 20.54
CA TYR A 65 7.00 4.30 20.12
C TYR A 65 5.59 4.82 20.48
N PRO A 66 5.18 4.81 21.77
CA PRO A 66 3.81 5.16 22.19
C PRO A 66 3.41 6.62 21.89
N ASP A 67 4.38 7.51 21.71
CA ASP A 67 4.17 8.92 21.33
C ASP A 67 4.00 9.12 19.81
N LEU A 68 4.23 8.08 19.01
CA LEU A 68 4.21 8.11 17.53
C LEU A 68 3.27 7.09 16.91
N VAL A 69 3.10 5.93 17.52
CA VAL A 69 2.39 4.79 16.93
C VAL A 69 1.27 4.33 17.84
N LYS A 70 0.04 4.31 17.32
CA LYS A 70 -1.11 3.67 17.93
C LYS A 70 -1.56 2.52 17.04
N LEU A 71 -1.78 1.35 17.62
CA LEU A 71 -2.32 0.17 16.94
C LEU A 71 -3.78 -0.02 17.30
N GLU A 72 -4.63 -0.24 16.30
CA GLU A 72 -6.05 -0.58 16.50
C GLU A 72 -6.53 -1.54 15.41
N SER A 73 -7.65 -2.21 15.65
CA SER A 73 -8.32 -3.01 14.63
C SER A 73 -9.33 -2.15 13.90
N MET A 74 -9.31 -2.17 12.56
CA MET A 74 -10.37 -1.54 11.76
C MET A 74 -11.54 -2.49 11.47
N GLY A 75 -11.41 -3.78 11.81
CA GLY A 75 -12.45 -4.80 11.62
C GLY A 75 -11.85 -6.20 11.65
N LYS A 76 -12.66 -7.18 11.26
CA LYS A 76 -12.27 -8.58 11.20
C LYS A 76 -12.42 -9.13 9.79
N SER A 77 -11.51 -10.01 9.40
CA SER A 77 -11.59 -10.81 8.20
C SER A 77 -12.71 -11.86 8.28
N HIS A 78 -12.97 -12.55 7.19
CA HIS A 78 -13.97 -13.60 7.10
C HIS A 78 -13.77 -14.70 8.17
N LEU A 79 -12.54 -15.14 8.41
CA LEU A 79 -12.22 -16.15 9.45
C LEU A 79 -11.96 -15.54 10.83
N GLY A 80 -12.21 -14.25 11.01
CA GLY A 80 -12.19 -13.57 12.32
C GLY A 80 -10.84 -13.02 12.77
N LYS A 81 -9.81 -13.00 11.91
CA LYS A 81 -8.54 -12.33 12.20
C LYS A 81 -8.72 -10.82 12.26
N GLU A 82 -7.97 -10.15 13.15
CA GLU A 82 -7.99 -8.69 13.24
C GLU A 82 -7.31 -8.06 12.02
N MET A 83 -7.96 -7.05 11.44
CA MET A 83 -7.37 -6.22 10.40
C MET A 83 -6.70 -5.01 11.07
N TRP A 84 -5.39 -5.14 11.29
CA TRP A 84 -4.63 -4.13 12.03
C TRP A 84 -4.38 -2.88 11.21
N VAL A 85 -4.56 -1.71 11.85
CA VAL A 85 -4.14 -0.42 11.32
C VAL A 85 -3.30 0.32 12.36
N MET A 86 -2.17 0.85 11.91
CA MET A 86 -1.29 1.71 12.70
C MET A 86 -1.55 3.18 12.35
N THR A 87 -1.93 3.98 13.35
CA THR A 87 -1.93 5.44 13.26
C THR A 87 -0.55 5.94 13.64
N ILE A 88 0.17 6.58 12.70
CA ILE A 88 1.54 7.09 12.90
C ILE A 88 1.56 8.59 12.68
N SER A 89 1.97 9.33 13.72
CA SER A 89 2.08 10.81 13.74
C SER A 89 2.87 11.23 14.98
N ASP A 90 3.40 12.43 15.02
CA ASP A 90 3.86 13.00 16.30
C ASP A 90 2.64 13.47 17.11
N PHE A 91 2.23 12.66 18.10
CA PHE A 91 1.05 12.94 18.95
C PHE A 91 1.29 14.13 19.88
N LYS A 92 2.54 14.52 20.14
CA LYS A 92 2.88 15.71 20.93
C LYS A 92 2.63 17.01 20.15
N LYS A 93 2.50 16.91 18.83
CA LYS A 93 2.28 18.06 17.94
C LYS A 93 0.83 18.22 17.49
N GLY A 94 -0.09 17.58 18.17
CA GLY A 94 -1.53 17.71 17.98
C GLY A 94 -2.26 16.41 17.69
N ASP A 95 -3.59 16.52 17.58
CA ASP A 95 -4.47 15.40 17.27
C ASP A 95 -4.22 14.85 15.87
N PRO A 96 -3.91 13.55 15.71
CA PRO A 96 -3.74 12.92 14.40
C PRO A 96 -4.93 13.08 13.46
N GLY A 97 -6.16 13.08 14.00
CA GLY A 97 -7.38 13.26 13.20
C GLY A 97 -7.57 14.68 12.65
N ARG A 98 -6.70 15.63 13.06
CA ARG A 98 -6.73 17.02 12.63
C ARG A 98 -5.57 17.39 11.69
N LYS A 99 -4.72 16.45 11.37
CA LYS A 99 -3.63 16.60 10.39
C LYS A 99 -4.03 15.96 9.07
N PRO A 100 -3.60 16.48 7.90
CA PRO A 100 -3.76 15.78 6.62
C PRO A 100 -3.19 14.37 6.72
N ALA A 101 -3.92 13.38 6.20
CA ALA A 101 -3.51 12.00 6.36
C ALA A 101 -3.28 11.29 5.02
N MET A 102 -2.39 10.29 5.09
CA MET A 102 -2.15 9.28 4.05
C MET A 102 -2.62 7.92 4.56
N TYR A 103 -3.46 7.25 3.78
CA TYR A 103 -3.84 5.85 3.99
C TYR A 103 -2.92 4.96 3.16
N ILE A 104 -2.44 3.86 3.74
CA ILE A 104 -1.54 2.90 3.07
C ILE A 104 -2.01 1.49 3.41
N ASP A 105 -2.19 0.67 2.39
CA ASP A 105 -2.45 -0.75 2.58
C ASP A 105 -1.68 -1.64 1.60
N GLY A 106 -1.84 -2.94 1.76
CA GLY A 106 -1.29 -3.95 0.87
C GLY A 106 -1.96 -5.31 1.07
N ASN A 107 -1.75 -6.18 0.08
CA ASN A 107 -2.20 -7.55 0.12
C ASN A 107 -3.72 -7.73 0.09
N ILE A 108 -4.42 -6.92 -0.71
CA ILE A 108 -5.82 -7.17 -1.02
C ILE A 108 -5.96 -8.52 -1.77
N HIS A 109 -5.08 -8.78 -2.72
CA HIS A 109 -4.91 -10.10 -3.31
C HIS A 109 -3.93 -10.92 -2.47
N SER A 110 -4.32 -12.10 -2.09
CA SER A 110 -3.61 -12.89 -1.08
C SER A 110 -2.21 -13.34 -1.49
N ASN A 111 -2.01 -13.63 -2.78
CA ASN A 111 -0.72 -14.03 -3.35
C ASN A 111 0.26 -12.87 -3.55
N GLU A 112 -0.19 -11.64 -3.35
CA GLU A 112 0.61 -10.42 -3.49
C GLU A 112 1.24 -10.02 -2.14
N ILE A 113 1.91 -10.98 -1.50
CA ILE A 113 2.36 -10.88 -0.11
C ILE A 113 3.39 -9.77 0.14
N GLN A 114 4.16 -9.34 -0.87
CA GLN A 114 5.12 -8.25 -0.71
C GLN A 114 4.46 -6.90 -0.41
N GLY A 115 3.21 -6.69 -0.78
CA GLY A 115 2.46 -5.47 -0.44
C GLY A 115 2.43 -5.21 1.06
N SER A 116 2.24 -6.29 1.86
CA SER A 116 2.30 -6.19 3.32
C SER A 116 3.68 -5.78 3.82
N GLU A 117 4.75 -6.33 3.23
CA GLU A 117 6.12 -6.00 3.63
C GLU A 117 6.43 -4.53 3.37
N PHE A 118 5.96 -3.97 2.25
CA PHE A 118 6.20 -2.58 1.88
C PHE A 118 5.42 -1.61 2.77
N ALA A 119 4.17 -1.92 3.08
CA ALA A 119 3.38 -1.16 4.05
C ALA A 119 4.00 -1.22 5.46
N LEU A 120 4.40 -2.41 5.91
CA LEU A 120 5.05 -2.61 7.20
C LEU A 120 6.43 -1.93 7.28
N TYR A 121 7.23 -2.02 6.20
CA TYR A 121 8.50 -1.31 6.08
C TYR A 121 8.32 0.20 6.23
N THR A 122 7.28 0.75 5.60
CA THR A 122 6.96 2.19 5.70
C THR A 122 6.65 2.57 7.15
N ALA A 123 5.84 1.79 7.85
CA ALA A 123 5.51 2.03 9.26
C ALA A 123 6.75 1.95 10.16
N TRP A 124 7.55 0.93 9.98
CA TRP A 124 8.80 0.71 10.70
C TRP A 124 9.79 1.86 10.46
N TYR A 125 10.00 2.23 9.20
CA TYR A 125 10.95 3.29 8.84
C TYR A 125 10.56 4.65 9.42
N LEU A 126 9.27 5.01 9.38
CA LEU A 126 8.75 6.24 9.97
C LEU A 126 9.02 6.30 11.48
N ALA A 127 8.75 5.22 12.20
CA ALA A 127 8.94 5.15 13.65
C ALA A 127 10.42 5.15 14.03
N GLU A 128 11.23 4.30 13.40
CA GLU A 128 12.64 4.10 13.74
C GLU A 128 13.55 5.27 13.32
N SER A 129 13.19 6.00 12.24
CA SER A 129 13.97 7.13 11.74
C SER A 129 13.56 8.48 12.32
N PHE A 130 12.48 8.55 13.11
CA PHE A 130 11.95 9.81 13.65
C PHE A 130 13.00 10.59 14.46
N ALA A 131 13.75 9.92 15.32
CA ALA A 131 14.72 10.58 16.18
C ALA A 131 15.90 11.19 15.39
N ASP A 132 16.28 10.57 14.28
CA ASP A 132 17.55 10.86 13.59
C ASP A 132 17.39 11.60 12.26
N THR A 133 16.16 11.64 11.71
CA THR A 133 15.93 12.15 10.35
C THR A 133 14.96 13.32 10.37
N LYS A 134 15.50 14.54 10.19
CA LYS A 134 14.71 15.79 10.24
C LYS A 134 13.52 15.78 9.28
N HIS A 135 13.67 15.22 8.09
CA HIS A 135 12.57 15.13 7.12
C HIS A 135 11.40 14.28 7.66
N ILE A 136 11.70 13.17 8.34
CA ILE A 136 10.67 12.30 8.96
C ILE A 136 10.01 13.00 10.15
N GLN A 137 10.79 13.74 10.96
CA GLN A 137 10.23 14.57 12.04
C GLN A 137 9.22 15.58 11.48
N ASP A 138 9.64 16.39 10.49
CA ASP A 138 8.79 17.40 9.87
C ASP A 138 7.53 16.79 9.24
N LEU A 139 7.66 15.60 8.67
CA LEU A 139 6.54 14.90 8.05
C LEU A 139 5.53 14.45 9.11
N LEU A 140 5.96 13.84 10.22
CA LEU A 140 5.07 13.37 11.29
C LEU A 140 4.53 14.51 12.19
N GLU A 141 5.25 15.66 12.25
CA GLU A 141 4.69 16.86 12.87
C GLU A 141 3.47 17.39 12.10
N ASP A 142 3.53 17.36 10.76
CA ASP A 142 2.51 17.93 9.88
C ASP A 142 1.42 16.93 9.45
N LYS A 143 1.70 15.63 9.47
CA LYS A 143 0.89 14.59 8.81
C LYS A 143 0.55 13.42 9.74
N THR A 144 -0.48 12.68 9.34
CA THR A 144 -0.84 11.39 9.89
C THR A 144 -0.75 10.31 8.82
N PHE A 145 -0.26 9.14 9.19
CA PHE A 145 -0.30 7.94 8.36
C PHE A 145 -1.21 6.91 9.02
N TYR A 146 -2.14 6.37 8.24
CA TYR A 146 -2.94 5.20 8.61
C TYR A 146 -2.43 4.04 7.76
N ILE A 147 -1.74 3.09 8.39
CA ILE A 147 -1.07 1.99 7.68
C ILE A 147 -1.67 0.66 8.10
N ALA A 148 -2.29 -0.02 7.14
CA ALA A 148 -2.86 -1.36 7.28
C ALA A 148 -1.97 -2.38 6.51
N PRO A 149 -1.01 -3.05 7.16
CA PRO A 149 -0.01 -3.87 6.46
C PRO A 149 -0.62 -5.02 5.66
N THR A 150 -1.69 -5.63 6.16
CA THR A 150 -2.42 -6.68 5.43
C THR A 150 -3.91 -6.51 5.60
N ILE A 151 -4.63 -6.44 4.48
CA ILE A 151 -6.09 -6.30 4.45
C ILE A 151 -6.81 -7.59 4.07
N ASN A 152 -6.06 -8.66 3.76
CA ASN A 152 -6.56 -10.01 3.51
C ASN A 152 -5.74 -11.05 4.31
N PRO A 153 -5.82 -11.01 5.65
CA PRO A 153 -4.94 -11.80 6.52
C PRO A 153 -5.18 -13.30 6.46
N ASP A 154 -6.40 -13.75 6.12
CA ASP A 154 -6.75 -15.17 6.07
C ASP A 154 -6.06 -15.86 4.90
N ALA A 155 -6.28 -15.32 3.71
CA ALA A 155 -5.75 -15.90 2.49
C ALA A 155 -4.23 -15.66 2.34
N ARG A 156 -3.68 -14.61 2.98
CA ARG A 156 -2.22 -14.46 3.11
C ARG A 156 -1.59 -15.65 3.80
N ASP A 157 -2.12 -16.06 4.95
CA ASP A 157 -1.59 -17.22 5.68
C ASP A 157 -1.77 -18.52 4.89
N ASN A 158 -2.89 -18.67 4.18
CA ASN A 158 -3.09 -19.79 3.26
C ASN A 158 -1.98 -19.81 2.21
N PHE A 159 -1.73 -18.69 1.52
CA PHE A 159 -0.68 -18.59 0.51
C PHE A 159 0.72 -18.89 1.07
N ILE A 160 1.04 -18.42 2.27
CA ILE A 160 2.36 -18.63 2.88
C ILE A 160 2.55 -20.08 3.32
N HIS A 161 1.58 -20.66 4.04
CA HIS A 161 1.75 -21.91 4.76
C HIS A 161 1.33 -23.16 4.00
N LYS A 162 0.44 -23.05 3.01
CA LYS A 162 0.04 -24.19 2.19
C LYS A 162 0.86 -24.26 0.89
N ALA A 163 0.95 -25.42 0.30
CA ALA A 163 1.35 -25.55 -1.10
C ALA A 163 0.36 -24.77 -1.97
N ASN A 164 0.87 -23.98 -2.89
CA ASN A 164 0.09 -23.12 -3.78
C ASN A 164 0.86 -22.84 -5.06
N THR A 165 0.17 -22.40 -6.08
CA THR A 165 0.82 -21.82 -7.27
C THR A 165 1.25 -20.37 -7.01
N ALA A 166 2.00 -19.76 -7.91
CA ALA A 166 2.33 -18.33 -7.82
C ALA A 166 1.09 -17.40 -7.99
N HIS A 167 -0.04 -17.94 -8.42
CA HIS A 167 -1.24 -17.20 -8.80
C HIS A 167 -2.46 -17.49 -7.91
N SER A 168 -2.41 -18.52 -7.06
CA SER A 168 -3.54 -18.96 -6.24
C SER A 168 -3.13 -19.17 -4.77
N PRO A 169 -4.07 -18.97 -3.83
CA PRO A 169 -5.31 -18.22 -4.07
C PRO A 169 -5.01 -16.75 -4.34
N ARG A 170 -5.86 -16.05 -5.09
CA ARG A 170 -5.78 -14.59 -5.31
C ARG A 170 -6.80 -13.83 -4.46
N SER A 171 -7.92 -14.44 -4.22
CA SER A 171 -9.06 -13.93 -3.45
C SER A 171 -8.86 -14.02 -1.93
N GLY A 172 -9.94 -13.88 -1.18
CA GLY A 172 -10.05 -14.24 0.23
C GLY A 172 -10.41 -15.72 0.42
N MET A 173 -10.92 -16.03 1.62
CA MET A 173 -11.22 -17.42 2.04
C MET A 173 -12.73 -17.70 2.15
N ILE A 174 -13.58 -16.92 1.48
CA ILE A 174 -15.01 -17.21 1.40
C ILE A 174 -15.18 -18.33 0.36
N PRO A 175 -15.82 -19.46 0.73
CA PRO A 175 -16.08 -20.54 -0.22
C PRO A 175 -16.98 -20.11 -1.35
N VAL A 176 -16.67 -20.54 -2.56
CA VAL A 176 -17.44 -20.26 -3.78
C VAL A 176 -17.51 -21.55 -4.61
N ASP A 177 -18.66 -21.86 -5.13
CA ASP A 177 -18.92 -22.88 -6.11
C ASP A 177 -18.66 -22.27 -7.51
N ASN A 178 -17.54 -22.64 -8.12
CA ASN A 178 -17.04 -21.99 -9.34
C ASN A 178 -17.56 -22.67 -10.61
N ASP A 179 -17.72 -23.98 -10.61
CA ASP A 179 -18.22 -24.80 -11.70
C ASP A 179 -19.76 -24.92 -11.69
N ARG A 180 -20.41 -24.67 -10.53
CA ARG A 180 -21.86 -24.67 -10.28
C ARG A 180 -22.49 -26.06 -10.17
N ASP A 181 -21.78 -26.99 -9.63
CA ASP A 181 -22.28 -28.33 -9.35
C ASP A 181 -23.04 -28.42 -8.02
N GLY A 182 -22.84 -27.45 -7.11
CA GLY A 182 -23.50 -27.32 -5.80
C GLY A 182 -22.61 -27.61 -4.61
N GLU A 183 -21.39 -28.09 -4.84
CA GLU A 183 -20.33 -28.20 -3.82
C GLU A 183 -19.46 -26.93 -3.83
N VAL A 184 -18.42 -26.82 -3.04
CA VAL A 184 -17.57 -25.62 -2.98
C VAL A 184 -16.12 -25.98 -2.68
N ASN A 185 -15.20 -25.50 -3.49
CA ASN A 185 -13.76 -25.68 -3.34
C ASN A 185 -13.33 -27.17 -3.29
N GLU A 186 -13.99 -28.06 -4.02
CA GLU A 186 -13.73 -29.51 -3.98
C GLU A 186 -12.63 -29.96 -4.95
N ASP A 187 -12.38 -29.22 -6.05
CA ASP A 187 -11.30 -29.53 -6.99
C ASP A 187 -10.28 -28.41 -7.10
N GLY A 188 -9.45 -28.29 -6.07
CA GLY A 188 -8.31 -27.39 -6.01
C GLY A 188 -7.01 -28.03 -6.48
N PHE A 189 -5.94 -27.21 -6.49
CA PHE A 189 -4.60 -27.69 -6.77
C PHE A 189 -4.09 -28.67 -5.70
N ASP A 190 -3.44 -29.76 -6.13
CA ASP A 190 -2.82 -30.75 -5.24
C ASP A 190 -1.29 -30.71 -5.31
N ASP A 191 -0.64 -30.85 -4.17
CA ASP A 191 0.79 -31.16 -4.07
C ASP A 191 0.96 -32.68 -4.20
N LEU A 192 1.02 -33.16 -5.45
CA LEU A 192 0.94 -34.58 -5.78
C LEU A 192 2.14 -35.38 -5.28
N ASP A 193 3.31 -34.79 -5.24
CA ASP A 193 4.54 -35.46 -4.83
C ASP A 193 4.98 -35.13 -3.41
N GLY A 194 4.22 -34.27 -2.69
CA GLY A 194 4.40 -33.95 -1.29
C GLY A 194 5.64 -33.11 -0.98
N ASP A 195 6.13 -32.35 -1.97
CA ASP A 195 7.35 -31.56 -1.79
C ASP A 195 7.10 -30.13 -1.24
N GLY A 196 5.82 -29.77 -1.04
CA GLY A 196 5.38 -28.47 -0.52
C GLY A 196 5.23 -27.39 -1.59
N HIS A 197 5.28 -27.75 -2.86
CA HIS A 197 5.15 -26.84 -3.99
C HIS A 197 4.12 -27.37 -4.98
N ILE A 198 3.32 -26.49 -5.55
CA ILE A 198 2.45 -26.80 -6.69
C ILE A 198 3.10 -26.16 -7.92
N VAL A 199 3.64 -27.01 -8.79
CA VAL A 199 4.36 -26.60 -10.01
C VAL A 199 3.71 -27.23 -11.23
N PHE A 200 4.36 -27.21 -12.40
CA PHE A 200 3.77 -27.70 -13.62
C PHE A 200 3.93 -29.20 -13.81
N MET A 201 2.91 -29.80 -14.45
CA MET A 201 2.95 -31.14 -14.99
C MET A 201 3.25 -31.11 -16.48
N ARG A 202 4.14 -32.00 -16.98
CA ARG A 202 4.38 -32.23 -18.40
C ARG A 202 4.39 -33.73 -18.72
N ARG A 203 4.00 -34.05 -19.95
CA ARG A 203 4.02 -35.43 -20.45
C ARG A 203 4.81 -35.52 -21.76
N LYS A 204 5.54 -36.63 -21.93
CA LYS A 204 6.15 -36.95 -23.24
C LYS A 204 5.06 -37.18 -24.29
N ASN A 205 5.14 -36.40 -25.36
CA ASN A 205 4.22 -36.52 -26.48
C ASN A 205 4.98 -36.28 -27.80
N PRO A 206 5.11 -37.32 -28.65
CA PRO A 206 5.78 -37.16 -29.97
C PRO A 206 5.14 -36.10 -30.87
N ASN A 207 3.85 -35.76 -30.64
CA ASN A 207 3.14 -34.69 -31.32
C ASN A 207 3.11 -33.38 -30.52
N GLY A 208 3.78 -33.32 -29.39
CA GLY A 208 3.87 -32.15 -28.53
C GLY A 208 4.55 -30.97 -29.23
N ARG A 209 4.30 -29.79 -28.68
CA ARG A 209 4.82 -28.52 -29.23
C ARG A 209 6.00 -27.96 -28.42
N LEU A 210 6.45 -28.68 -27.39
CA LEU A 210 7.50 -28.23 -26.47
C LEU A 210 8.69 -29.18 -26.55
N LYS A 211 9.89 -28.58 -26.38
CA LYS A 211 11.14 -29.32 -26.15
C LYS A 211 12.01 -28.62 -25.09
N PRO A 212 12.91 -29.35 -24.41
CA PRO A 212 13.86 -28.72 -23.51
C PRO A 212 14.76 -27.74 -24.26
N ASP A 213 15.02 -26.57 -23.65
CA ASP A 213 15.98 -25.61 -24.17
C ASP A 213 17.39 -26.16 -24.07
N PRO A 214 18.18 -26.17 -25.14
CA PRO A 214 19.58 -26.62 -25.12
C PRO A 214 20.47 -25.83 -24.14
N GLU A 215 20.14 -24.55 -23.86
CA GLU A 215 20.92 -23.70 -22.94
C GLU A 215 20.59 -23.97 -21.48
N ASP A 216 19.34 -24.28 -21.19
CA ASP A 216 18.84 -24.64 -19.86
C ASP A 216 17.70 -25.66 -19.97
N PRO A 217 17.98 -26.97 -19.83
CA PRO A 217 16.98 -28.03 -20.03
C PRO A 217 15.77 -27.99 -19.07
N ARG A 218 15.83 -27.18 -18.02
CA ARG A 218 14.68 -26.95 -17.15
C ARG A 218 13.59 -26.16 -17.85
N ARG A 219 13.98 -25.26 -18.77
CA ARG A 219 13.06 -24.45 -19.57
C ARG A 219 12.50 -25.26 -20.74
N MET A 220 11.19 -25.12 -20.95
CA MET A 220 10.53 -25.65 -22.14
C MET A 220 10.37 -24.54 -23.18
N ILE A 221 10.77 -24.79 -24.42
CA ILE A 221 10.62 -23.89 -25.55
C ILE A 221 9.62 -24.45 -26.58
N THR A 222 8.78 -23.58 -27.10
CA THR A 222 7.84 -23.96 -28.17
C THR A 222 8.58 -24.11 -29.48
N VAL A 223 8.39 -25.25 -30.18
CA VAL A 223 8.93 -25.49 -31.49
C VAL A 223 8.13 -24.81 -32.60
N GLY A 224 8.78 -24.51 -33.73
CA GLY A 224 8.11 -24.01 -34.92
C GLY A 224 7.03 -24.99 -35.45
N VAL A 225 6.13 -24.49 -36.29
CA VAL A 225 5.02 -25.31 -36.85
C VAL A 225 5.47 -26.47 -37.72
N ASP A 226 6.68 -26.37 -38.25
CA ASP A 226 7.39 -27.35 -39.09
C ASP A 226 8.35 -28.26 -38.32
N GLN A 227 8.42 -28.11 -36.98
CA GLN A 227 9.30 -28.88 -36.12
C GLN A 227 8.50 -29.77 -35.17
N GLN A 228 9.06 -30.93 -34.87
CA GLN A 228 8.53 -31.86 -33.89
C GLN A 228 9.02 -31.50 -32.50
N GLY A 229 8.11 -31.41 -31.53
CA GLY A 229 8.44 -31.33 -30.11
C GLY A 229 8.50 -32.72 -29.46
N GLU A 230 8.67 -32.73 -28.16
CA GLU A 230 8.85 -33.95 -27.37
C GLU A 230 7.85 -34.00 -26.18
N TYR A 231 7.29 -32.84 -25.79
CA TYR A 231 6.46 -32.69 -24.61
C TYR A 231 5.21 -31.87 -24.88
N GLU A 232 4.20 -32.10 -24.07
CA GLU A 232 3.06 -31.21 -23.83
C GLU A 232 3.00 -30.83 -22.36
N LEU A 233 2.47 -29.63 -22.07
CA LEU A 233 2.22 -29.15 -20.73
C LEU A 233 0.78 -29.50 -20.36
N LEU A 234 0.55 -30.04 -19.16
CA LEU A 234 -0.75 -30.50 -18.68
C LEU A 234 -1.43 -29.51 -17.70
N GLY A 235 -0.71 -28.48 -17.25
CA GLY A 235 -1.18 -27.55 -16.25
C GLY A 235 -0.38 -27.62 -14.96
N TYR A 236 -0.91 -27.03 -13.89
CA TYR A 236 -0.36 -27.19 -12.55
C TYR A 236 -0.73 -28.55 -11.97
N GLU A 237 -0.03 -28.97 -10.93
CA GLU A 237 -0.29 -30.21 -10.20
C GLU A 237 -1.72 -30.23 -9.65
N GLY A 238 -2.38 -31.37 -9.82
CA GLY A 238 -3.72 -31.68 -9.36
C GLY A 238 -4.28 -32.89 -10.05
N ILE A 239 -5.37 -33.39 -9.53
CA ILE A 239 -6.16 -34.48 -10.06
C ILE A 239 -7.61 -34.02 -10.19
N ASP A 240 -8.41 -34.69 -10.96
CA ASP A 240 -9.86 -34.60 -10.99
C ASP A 240 -10.38 -35.21 -9.67
N ASN A 241 -10.71 -34.36 -8.70
CA ASN A 241 -11.06 -34.77 -7.34
C ASN A 241 -12.54 -35.17 -7.21
N ASP A 242 -13.43 -34.66 -8.05
CA ASP A 242 -14.87 -34.87 -8.04
C ASP A 242 -15.35 -35.87 -9.11
N GLY A 243 -14.55 -36.09 -10.16
CA GLY A 243 -14.80 -37.11 -11.19
C GLY A 243 -15.58 -36.59 -12.39
N ASP A 244 -15.62 -35.28 -12.62
CA ASP A 244 -16.30 -34.64 -13.75
C ASP A 244 -15.46 -34.66 -15.04
N GLY A 245 -14.14 -34.84 -14.94
CA GLY A 245 -13.18 -34.97 -16.04
C GLY A 245 -12.28 -33.76 -16.26
N ASP A 246 -12.52 -32.66 -15.58
CA ASP A 246 -11.64 -31.50 -15.53
C ASP A 246 -10.67 -31.63 -14.34
N VAL A 247 -9.73 -30.73 -14.17
CA VAL A 247 -8.69 -30.79 -13.12
C VAL A 247 -8.38 -29.38 -12.64
N ASN A 248 -8.49 -29.13 -11.34
CA ASN A 248 -8.23 -27.85 -10.69
C ASN A 248 -9.22 -26.72 -11.07
N GLU A 249 -10.48 -26.99 -11.35
CA GLU A 249 -11.46 -25.97 -11.78
C GLU A 249 -12.20 -25.30 -10.63
N ASP A 250 -12.38 -25.95 -9.45
CA ASP A 250 -13.01 -25.35 -8.27
C ASP A 250 -12.08 -25.28 -7.06
N GLY A 251 -11.01 -24.47 -7.21
CA GLY A 251 -10.10 -24.15 -6.10
C GLY A 251 -10.61 -23.02 -5.21
N GLU A 252 -9.91 -22.82 -4.07
CA GLU A 252 -10.20 -21.74 -3.13
C GLU A 252 -10.22 -20.37 -3.85
N GLY A 253 -11.39 -19.69 -3.87
CA GLY A 253 -11.49 -18.30 -4.28
C GLY A 253 -12.27 -18.03 -5.53
N PHE A 254 -11.65 -17.59 -6.62
CA PHE A 254 -12.25 -17.15 -7.90
C PHE A 254 -13.12 -15.88 -7.84
N TYR A 255 -13.22 -15.19 -6.71
CA TYR A 255 -13.68 -13.81 -6.67
C TYR A 255 -12.47 -12.86 -6.51
N ASP A 256 -12.65 -11.60 -6.86
CA ASP A 256 -11.58 -10.60 -6.78
C ASP A 256 -11.97 -9.50 -5.77
N PRO A 257 -11.28 -9.40 -4.61
CA PRO A 257 -11.57 -8.35 -3.63
C PRO A 257 -11.41 -6.94 -4.20
N ASN A 258 -10.64 -6.78 -5.28
CA ASN A 258 -10.47 -5.50 -5.97
C ASN A 258 -11.51 -5.31 -7.10
N ARG A 259 -12.67 -5.98 -7.02
CA ARG A 259 -13.87 -5.79 -7.86
C ARG A 259 -15.14 -5.62 -7.02
N ASP A 260 -15.01 -5.42 -5.69
CA ASP A 260 -16.12 -5.36 -4.74
C ASP A 260 -16.40 -3.94 -4.20
N TRP A 261 -15.72 -2.91 -4.76
CA TRP A 261 -15.84 -1.51 -4.32
C TRP A 261 -17.00 -0.77 -4.98
N ALA A 262 -17.61 0.21 -4.28
CA ALA A 262 -18.88 0.79 -4.68
C ALA A 262 -18.85 1.74 -5.88
N TRP A 263 -17.68 2.21 -6.33
CA TRP A 263 -17.61 3.11 -7.49
C TRP A 263 -17.67 2.34 -8.78
N ASN A 264 -18.67 2.65 -9.63
CA ASN A 264 -18.89 2.00 -10.93
C ASN A 264 -18.84 0.46 -10.87
N TRP A 265 -19.37 -0.13 -9.81
CA TRP A 265 -19.41 -1.58 -9.64
C TRP A 265 -20.29 -2.23 -10.71
N GLN A 266 -19.84 -3.36 -11.23
CA GLN A 266 -20.57 -4.15 -12.21
C GLN A 266 -20.67 -5.61 -11.74
N PRO A 267 -21.79 -6.31 -12.06
CA PRO A 267 -21.96 -7.70 -11.67
C PRO A 267 -21.01 -8.64 -12.44
N ASN A 268 -20.83 -9.87 -11.92
CA ASN A 268 -19.85 -10.84 -12.41
C ASN A 268 -19.91 -11.12 -13.92
N HIS A 269 -21.08 -11.08 -14.54
CA HIS A 269 -21.22 -11.30 -15.98
C HIS A 269 -20.68 -10.14 -16.86
N ILE A 270 -20.39 -8.98 -16.25
CA ILE A 270 -19.74 -7.83 -16.90
C ILE A 270 -18.30 -7.70 -16.40
N GLN A 271 -18.10 -7.75 -15.08
CA GLN A 271 -16.81 -7.71 -14.43
C GLN A 271 -16.50 -9.04 -13.79
N ASN A 272 -15.72 -9.89 -14.47
CA ASN A 272 -15.30 -11.16 -13.92
C ASN A 272 -14.61 -10.96 -12.55
N GLY A 273 -14.96 -11.80 -11.59
CA GLY A 273 -14.48 -11.74 -10.20
C GLY A 273 -15.31 -10.83 -9.28
N ALA A 274 -16.27 -10.04 -9.79
CA ALA A 274 -17.17 -9.29 -8.92
C ALA A 274 -18.03 -10.24 -8.09
N TYR A 275 -18.07 -10.01 -6.77
CA TYR A 275 -18.85 -10.85 -5.87
C TYR A 275 -20.33 -10.43 -5.83
N LYS A 276 -21.04 -10.52 -4.74
CA LYS A 276 -22.51 -10.41 -4.69
C LYS A 276 -23.04 -9.00 -4.92
N TYR A 277 -22.45 -7.99 -4.32
CA TYR A 277 -22.84 -6.57 -4.38
C TYR A 277 -21.69 -5.71 -3.82
N PRO A 278 -21.64 -4.39 -4.07
CA PRO A 278 -20.57 -3.53 -3.57
C PRO A 278 -20.38 -3.64 -2.06
N PHE A 279 -19.15 -3.82 -1.61
CA PHE A 279 -18.79 -4.06 -0.20
C PHE A 279 -19.45 -5.29 0.41
N SER A 280 -19.68 -6.32 -0.39
CA SER A 280 -20.17 -7.61 0.09
C SER A 280 -19.11 -8.37 0.90
N LEU A 281 -17.83 -8.11 0.67
CA LEU A 281 -16.73 -8.69 1.42
C LEU A 281 -16.51 -7.95 2.74
N PRO A 282 -16.36 -8.68 3.87
CA PRO A 282 -16.20 -8.05 5.20
C PRO A 282 -14.94 -7.22 5.31
N GLU A 283 -13.85 -7.62 4.65
CA GLU A 283 -12.59 -6.89 4.61
C GLU A 283 -12.76 -5.51 3.96
N ASN A 284 -13.34 -5.46 2.76
CA ASN A 284 -13.56 -4.21 2.03
C ASN A 284 -14.54 -3.29 2.76
N ARG A 285 -15.56 -3.86 3.41
CA ARG A 285 -16.48 -3.10 4.25
C ARG A 285 -15.77 -2.44 5.43
N SER A 286 -14.91 -3.17 6.11
CA SER A 286 -14.12 -2.66 7.24
C SER A 286 -13.22 -1.50 6.83
N ILE A 287 -12.55 -1.61 5.66
CA ILE A 287 -11.70 -0.55 5.11
C ILE A 287 -12.55 0.67 4.77
N SER A 288 -13.66 0.48 4.04
CA SER A 288 -14.53 1.59 3.63
C SER A 288 -15.09 2.36 4.84
N GLU A 289 -15.51 1.66 5.89
CA GLU A 289 -15.98 2.27 7.13
C GLU A 289 -14.86 3.03 7.87
N PHE A 290 -13.65 2.47 7.89
CA PHE A 290 -12.49 3.15 8.47
C PHE A 290 -12.19 4.46 7.72
N VAL A 291 -12.11 4.43 6.39
CA VAL A 291 -11.85 5.60 5.56
C VAL A 291 -12.94 6.66 5.73
N MET A 292 -14.21 6.28 5.77
CA MET A 292 -15.32 7.21 5.98
C MET A 292 -15.30 7.87 7.37
N LYS A 293 -14.78 7.19 8.40
CA LYS A 293 -14.60 7.76 9.75
C LYS A 293 -13.39 8.70 9.87
N HIS A 294 -12.49 8.71 8.86
CA HIS A 294 -11.28 9.52 8.87
C HIS A 294 -11.25 10.55 7.71
N PRO A 295 -12.09 11.61 7.78
CA PRO A 295 -12.23 12.60 6.71
C PRO A 295 -10.96 13.41 6.44
N ASN A 296 -9.93 13.27 7.27
CA ASN A 296 -8.61 13.88 7.07
C ASN A 296 -7.72 13.12 6.07
N ILE A 297 -8.14 11.96 5.57
CA ILE A 297 -7.41 11.22 4.54
C ILE A 297 -7.49 11.99 3.21
N ALA A 298 -6.35 12.53 2.78
CA ALA A 298 -6.21 13.29 1.54
C ALA A 298 -5.54 12.47 0.42
N ALA A 299 -4.73 11.48 0.78
CA ALA A 299 -3.95 10.66 -0.12
C ALA A 299 -4.05 9.17 0.24
N GLY A 300 -3.88 8.29 -0.75
CA GLY A 300 -3.89 6.84 -0.59
C GLY A 300 -2.78 6.15 -1.39
N GLN A 301 -2.30 5.02 -0.88
CA GLN A 301 -1.37 4.14 -1.54
C GLN A 301 -1.78 2.69 -1.28
N SER A 302 -2.10 1.95 -2.34
CA SER A 302 -2.35 0.51 -2.26
C SER A 302 -1.21 -0.26 -2.95
N TYR A 303 -0.69 -1.30 -2.29
CA TYR A 303 0.40 -2.10 -2.82
C TYR A 303 -0.10 -3.43 -3.36
N HIS A 304 0.07 -3.60 -4.67
CA HIS A 304 -0.27 -4.76 -5.47
C HIS A 304 0.97 -5.45 -6.04
N ASN A 305 0.78 -6.44 -6.89
CA ASN A 305 1.80 -7.19 -7.63
C ASN A 305 1.18 -7.85 -8.88
N ASN A 306 1.79 -7.77 -10.09
CA ASN A 306 3.16 -7.36 -10.36
C ASN A 306 3.25 -6.60 -11.69
N GLY A 307 4.46 -6.08 -11.97
CA GLY A 307 4.74 -5.48 -13.29
C GLY A 307 5.62 -4.25 -13.26
N GLY A 308 5.89 -3.68 -12.09
CA GLY A 308 6.64 -2.43 -11.95
C GLY A 308 5.82 -1.24 -12.48
N MET A 309 4.61 -1.05 -11.94
CA MET A 309 3.71 0.00 -12.40
C MET A 309 3.29 0.90 -11.23
N ILE A 310 3.09 2.16 -11.52
CA ILE A 310 2.47 3.16 -10.65
C ILE A 310 1.17 3.54 -11.32
N LEU A 311 0.06 3.04 -10.79
CA LEU A 311 -1.24 3.14 -11.43
C LEU A 311 -2.09 4.24 -10.83
N ARG A 312 -2.81 4.98 -11.69
CA ARG A 312 -3.99 5.75 -11.32
C ARG A 312 -5.21 5.33 -12.12
N GLY A 313 -6.38 5.64 -11.61
CA GLY A 313 -7.62 5.53 -12.39
C GLY A 313 -7.70 6.57 -13.54
N PRO A 314 -8.76 6.53 -14.33
CA PRO A 314 -9.89 5.64 -14.14
C PRO A 314 -9.60 4.19 -14.55
N GLY A 315 -10.35 3.27 -13.93
CA GLY A 315 -10.34 1.86 -14.31
C GLY A 315 -11.11 1.57 -15.60
N ALA A 316 -12.11 2.39 -15.93
CA ALA A 316 -12.95 2.22 -17.11
C ALA A 316 -13.03 3.50 -17.96
N LEU A 317 -13.25 3.34 -19.26
CA LEU A 317 -13.39 4.45 -20.21
C LEU A 317 -14.54 5.40 -19.84
N GLU A 318 -15.62 4.87 -19.31
CA GLU A 318 -16.81 5.61 -18.89
C GLU A 318 -16.52 6.63 -17.79
N ASP A 319 -15.50 6.36 -16.99
CA ASP A 319 -15.09 7.20 -15.85
C ASP A 319 -14.03 8.25 -16.20
N VAL A 320 -13.64 8.40 -17.46
CA VAL A 320 -12.61 9.39 -17.88
C VAL A 320 -12.97 10.81 -17.42
N ASN A 321 -14.25 11.18 -17.52
CA ASN A 321 -14.72 12.49 -17.11
C ASN A 321 -14.80 12.69 -15.58
N THR A 322 -14.60 11.64 -14.79
CA THR A 322 -14.47 11.70 -13.32
C THR A 322 -13.14 12.34 -12.94
N TYR A 323 -12.10 12.06 -13.70
CA TYR A 323 -10.75 12.61 -13.50
C TYR A 323 -10.60 13.96 -14.21
N ASN A 324 -10.89 15.05 -13.49
CA ASN A 324 -10.76 16.41 -14.01
C ASN A 324 -9.29 16.72 -14.38
N ALA A 325 -9.09 17.55 -15.41
CA ALA A 325 -7.76 17.89 -15.90
C ALA A 325 -6.83 18.51 -14.84
N GLN A 326 -7.36 19.26 -13.88
CA GLN A 326 -6.57 19.85 -12.79
C GLN A 326 -6.06 18.75 -11.83
N ASP A 327 -6.90 17.79 -11.50
CA ASP A 327 -6.52 16.66 -10.63
C ASP A 327 -5.57 15.71 -11.36
N VAL A 328 -5.77 15.51 -12.68
CA VAL A 328 -4.83 14.74 -13.51
C VAL A 328 -3.43 15.36 -13.51
N GLN A 329 -3.30 16.69 -13.52
CA GLN A 329 -2.01 17.35 -13.41
C GLN A 329 -1.30 17.04 -12.09
N VAL A 330 -2.05 16.92 -10.99
CA VAL A 330 -1.49 16.50 -9.69
C VAL A 330 -0.98 15.06 -9.77
N TYR A 331 -1.81 14.14 -10.30
CA TYR A 331 -1.42 12.74 -10.50
C TYR A 331 -0.18 12.61 -11.40
N ASP A 332 -0.15 13.32 -12.53
CA ASP A 332 0.95 13.26 -13.50
C ASP A 332 2.26 13.78 -12.88
N ALA A 333 2.21 14.86 -12.10
CA ALA A 333 3.39 15.40 -11.42
C ALA A 333 3.96 14.42 -10.39
N LEU A 334 3.07 13.76 -9.61
CA LEU A 334 3.46 12.77 -8.62
C LEU A 334 3.93 11.46 -9.27
N GLY A 335 3.16 10.91 -10.22
CA GLY A 335 3.46 9.63 -10.86
C GLY A 335 4.76 9.63 -11.66
N LYS A 336 5.05 10.72 -12.38
CA LYS A 336 6.34 10.91 -13.07
C LYS A 336 7.52 10.95 -12.09
N LYS A 337 7.32 11.53 -10.92
CA LYS A 337 8.36 11.47 -9.87
C LYS A 337 8.56 10.07 -9.33
N GLY A 338 7.50 9.27 -9.27
CA GLY A 338 7.61 7.85 -8.93
C GLY A 338 8.49 7.07 -9.90
N GLU A 339 8.36 7.30 -11.21
CA GLU A 339 9.25 6.68 -12.23
C GLU A 339 10.74 7.01 -12.01
N GLU A 340 11.05 8.21 -11.51
CA GLU A 340 12.42 8.60 -11.19
C GLU A 340 12.94 7.89 -9.92
N LEU A 341 12.07 7.72 -8.92
CA LEU A 341 12.43 7.16 -7.61
C LEU A 341 12.56 5.64 -7.65
N ILE A 342 11.78 4.98 -8.52
CA ILE A 342 11.66 3.52 -8.57
C ILE A 342 12.09 3.02 -9.95
N PRO A 343 13.37 2.64 -10.15
CA PRO A 343 13.87 2.17 -11.44
C PRO A 343 13.11 0.97 -11.98
N GLY A 344 12.74 1.04 -13.24
CA GLY A 344 11.99 -0.02 -13.92
C GLY A 344 10.49 0.10 -13.82
N TYR A 345 9.96 1.00 -12.96
CA TYR A 345 8.52 1.25 -12.87
C TYR A 345 8.04 2.26 -13.93
N LYS A 346 6.75 2.15 -14.29
CA LYS A 346 6.07 3.03 -15.24
C LYS A 346 4.79 3.60 -14.64
N TYR A 347 4.60 4.90 -14.81
CA TYR A 347 3.35 5.57 -14.46
C TYR A 347 2.32 5.38 -15.57
N LEU A 348 1.19 4.76 -15.25
CA LEU A 348 0.19 4.30 -16.21
C LEU A 348 -1.24 4.62 -15.74
N VAL A 349 -2.17 4.62 -16.69
CA VAL A 349 -3.62 4.78 -16.47
C VAL A 349 -4.31 3.45 -16.73
N VAL A 350 -5.03 2.92 -15.74
CA VAL A 350 -5.55 1.54 -15.76
C VAL A 350 -6.31 1.22 -17.04
N TYR A 351 -7.41 1.93 -17.36
CA TYR A 351 -8.25 1.60 -18.51
C TYR A 351 -7.53 1.70 -19.86
N LYS A 352 -6.57 2.61 -19.95
CA LYS A 352 -5.89 2.96 -21.20
C LYS A 352 -4.68 2.07 -21.48
N ASP A 353 -3.90 1.79 -20.44
CA ASP A 353 -2.58 1.19 -20.57
C ASP A 353 -2.58 -0.29 -20.17
N LEU A 354 -3.64 -0.78 -19.51
CA LEU A 354 -3.81 -2.17 -19.10
C LEU A 354 -5.11 -2.77 -19.66
N TYR A 355 -6.21 -2.64 -18.92
CA TYR A 355 -7.52 -3.20 -19.25
C TYR A 355 -8.62 -2.47 -18.48
N SER A 356 -9.87 -2.65 -18.87
CA SER A 356 -11.01 -2.07 -18.15
C SER A 356 -11.26 -2.78 -16.83
N VAL A 357 -11.47 -1.99 -15.76
CA VAL A 357 -11.75 -2.44 -14.40
C VAL A 357 -12.97 -1.70 -13.88
N PHE A 358 -13.90 -2.43 -13.29
CA PHE A 358 -15.08 -1.90 -12.60
C PHE A 358 -15.05 -2.32 -11.13
N GLY A 359 -15.55 -1.47 -10.24
CA GLY A 359 -15.59 -1.75 -8.81
C GLY A 359 -14.20 -1.90 -8.17
N GLY A 360 -13.20 -1.20 -8.70
CA GLY A 360 -11.83 -1.19 -8.17
C GLY A 360 -11.63 -0.21 -7.01
N GLU A 361 -10.69 -0.51 -6.16
CA GLU A 361 -10.31 0.30 -4.99
C GLU A 361 -9.88 1.72 -5.37
N LEU A 362 -8.98 1.86 -6.34
CA LEU A 362 -8.49 3.15 -6.85
C LEU A 362 -9.61 4.11 -7.21
N ASP A 363 -10.60 3.61 -7.94
CA ASP A 363 -11.71 4.43 -8.41
C ASP A 363 -12.68 4.77 -7.28
N TRP A 364 -12.83 3.91 -6.28
CA TRP A 364 -13.63 4.26 -5.10
C TRP A 364 -12.96 5.34 -4.25
N PHE A 365 -11.67 5.23 -3.99
CA PHE A 365 -10.94 6.25 -3.23
C PHE A 365 -11.04 7.62 -3.90
N TYR A 366 -10.78 7.70 -5.19
CA TYR A 366 -10.87 8.98 -5.88
C TYR A 366 -12.32 9.36 -6.24
N GLY A 367 -13.04 8.49 -6.94
CA GLY A 367 -14.39 8.77 -7.42
C GLY A 367 -15.41 8.94 -6.29
N GLY A 368 -15.38 8.04 -5.31
CA GLY A 368 -16.29 8.01 -4.18
C GLY A 368 -15.89 8.92 -3.01
N ARG A 369 -14.59 9.18 -2.80
CA ARG A 369 -14.08 9.92 -1.63
C ARG A 369 -13.24 11.14 -1.95
N GLY A 370 -12.91 11.37 -3.22
CA GLY A 370 -12.06 12.48 -3.64
C GLY A 370 -10.64 12.43 -3.08
N ILE A 371 -10.13 11.22 -2.82
CA ILE A 371 -8.80 10.95 -2.26
C ILE A 371 -7.85 10.62 -3.40
N TYR A 372 -6.74 11.35 -3.50
CA TYR A 372 -5.71 11.07 -4.51
C TYR A 372 -4.98 9.78 -4.16
N THR A 373 -5.23 8.71 -4.93
CA THR A 373 -4.72 7.37 -4.63
C THR A 373 -3.94 6.80 -5.80
N PHE A 374 -2.80 6.19 -5.50
CA PHE A 374 -2.03 5.36 -6.42
C PHE A 374 -2.07 3.89 -5.99
N SER A 375 -1.98 3.01 -6.97
CA SER A 375 -1.71 1.59 -6.76
C SER A 375 -0.37 1.26 -7.39
N ASN A 376 0.55 0.67 -6.62
CA ASN A 376 1.82 0.22 -7.16
C ASN A 376 1.78 -1.28 -7.37
N GLU A 377 1.95 -1.71 -8.62
CA GLU A 377 2.18 -3.11 -8.99
C GLU A 377 3.65 -3.44 -8.79
N LEU A 378 3.96 -4.00 -7.63
CA LEU A 378 5.32 -4.27 -7.18
C LEU A 378 6.00 -5.33 -8.03
N TRP A 379 7.34 -5.37 -7.98
CA TRP A 379 8.17 -6.29 -8.72
C TRP A 379 8.15 -6.09 -10.24
N THR A 380 9.32 -6.07 -10.83
CA THR A 380 9.49 -6.06 -12.28
C THR A 380 10.74 -6.87 -12.65
N GLN A 381 10.71 -7.51 -13.80
CA GLN A 381 11.87 -8.24 -14.33
C GLN A 381 13.10 -7.35 -14.56
N PHE A 382 12.90 -6.02 -14.66
CA PHE A 382 14.01 -5.06 -14.65
C PHE A 382 14.95 -5.29 -13.46
N LEU A 383 14.41 -5.62 -12.28
CA LEU A 383 15.17 -5.79 -11.05
C LEU A 383 16.08 -7.03 -11.06
N LEU A 384 15.86 -7.99 -11.95
CA LEU A 384 16.72 -9.16 -12.06
C LEU A 384 18.18 -8.76 -12.37
N TYR A 385 18.37 -7.91 -13.36
CA TYR A 385 19.71 -7.50 -13.80
C TYR A 385 19.87 -5.98 -13.94
N ASN A 386 18.95 -5.17 -13.40
CA ASN A 386 18.91 -3.71 -13.51
C ASN A 386 18.98 -3.19 -14.97
N LYS A 387 18.30 -3.89 -15.85
CA LYS A 387 18.17 -3.54 -17.29
C LYS A 387 16.77 -3.89 -17.79
N PRO A 388 16.30 -3.22 -18.85
CA PRO A 388 15.07 -3.63 -19.50
C PRO A 388 15.16 -5.11 -19.91
N SER A 389 14.10 -5.87 -19.63
CA SER A 389 14.00 -7.26 -20.08
C SER A 389 13.93 -7.28 -21.61
N ASP A 390 14.68 -8.17 -22.24
CA ASP A 390 14.58 -8.40 -23.66
C ASP A 390 13.38 -9.33 -24.00
N ARG A 391 13.23 -9.67 -25.30
CA ARG A 391 12.14 -10.55 -25.75
C ARG A 391 12.21 -11.98 -25.15
N ASN A 392 13.32 -12.33 -24.51
CA ASN A 392 13.55 -13.62 -23.85
C ASN A 392 13.47 -13.53 -22.32
N ALA A 393 12.54 -12.74 -21.81
CA ALA A 393 12.33 -12.53 -20.37
C ALA A 393 12.30 -13.82 -19.54
N GLN A 394 11.74 -14.91 -20.08
CA GLN A 394 11.77 -16.22 -19.42
C GLN A 394 13.19 -16.76 -19.27
N SER A 395 14.06 -16.65 -20.28
CA SER A 395 15.43 -17.15 -20.16
C SER A 395 16.23 -16.41 -19.07
N GLU A 396 15.93 -15.14 -18.86
CA GLU A 396 16.54 -14.35 -17.79
C GLU A 396 16.19 -14.87 -16.39
N GLN A 397 14.96 -15.37 -16.16
CA GLN A 397 14.56 -15.96 -14.88
C GLN A 397 15.38 -17.24 -14.58
N TYR A 398 15.56 -18.13 -15.55
CA TYR A 398 16.38 -19.35 -15.38
C TYR A 398 17.85 -19.00 -15.14
N SER A 399 18.37 -18.04 -15.89
CA SER A 399 19.74 -17.55 -15.71
C SER A 399 19.94 -16.92 -14.34
N PHE A 400 18.97 -16.13 -13.88
CA PHE A 400 19.00 -15.50 -12.56
C PHE A 400 18.95 -16.53 -11.44
N ASP A 401 18.05 -17.49 -11.52
CA ASP A 401 17.96 -18.58 -10.56
C ASP A 401 19.30 -19.35 -10.48
N ARG A 402 19.85 -19.74 -11.61
CA ARG A 402 21.12 -20.47 -11.64
C ARG A 402 22.28 -19.68 -11.04
N ASN A 403 22.42 -18.39 -11.37
CA ASN A 403 23.62 -17.61 -11.06
C ASN A 403 23.54 -16.83 -9.75
N LEU A 404 22.34 -16.45 -9.30
CA LEU A 404 22.13 -15.59 -8.13
C LEU A 404 21.30 -16.23 -7.04
N LEU A 405 20.46 -17.22 -7.36
CA LEU A 405 19.70 -18.00 -6.38
C LEU A 405 20.25 -19.42 -6.23
N PHE A 406 21.27 -19.80 -7.00
CA PHE A 406 21.96 -21.10 -6.90
C PHE A 406 21.01 -22.31 -7.07
N ASN A 407 20.01 -22.16 -7.96
CA ASN A 407 18.94 -23.10 -8.28
C ASN A 407 17.95 -23.34 -7.12
N ASP A 408 17.76 -22.38 -6.22
CA ASP A 408 16.80 -22.51 -5.11
C ASP A 408 15.34 -22.26 -5.55
N ALA A 409 15.12 -21.56 -6.66
CA ALA A 409 13.76 -21.16 -7.05
C ALA A 409 13.04 -22.17 -7.95
N PHE A 410 13.69 -23.23 -8.44
CA PHE A 410 13.12 -24.17 -9.38
C PHE A 410 13.09 -25.61 -8.86
N VAL A 411 11.93 -26.25 -8.92
CA VAL A 411 11.78 -27.71 -8.70
C VAL A 411 12.16 -28.41 -10.00
N ASN A 412 13.22 -29.24 -9.96
CA ASN A 412 13.67 -29.96 -11.13
C ASN A 412 12.65 -30.97 -11.61
N TRP A 413 12.48 -31.12 -12.93
CA TRP A 413 11.60 -32.12 -13.51
C TRP A 413 11.93 -33.51 -13.02
N LYS A 414 10.94 -34.20 -12.41
CA LYS A 414 11.03 -35.55 -11.87
C LYS A 414 9.84 -36.39 -12.33
N ALA A 415 10.08 -37.66 -12.63
CA ALA A 415 9.06 -38.60 -13.05
C ALA A 415 8.03 -38.82 -11.92
N PHE A 416 6.77 -38.83 -12.29
CA PHE A 416 5.64 -39.09 -11.40
C PHE A 416 4.59 -39.96 -12.14
N LYS A 417 3.88 -40.81 -11.41
CA LYS A 417 2.80 -41.63 -11.98
C LYS A 417 1.47 -41.07 -11.60
N HIS A 418 0.90 -40.30 -12.49
CA HIS A 418 -0.39 -39.63 -12.30
C HIS A 418 -1.58 -40.59 -12.49
N PRO A 419 -2.63 -40.52 -11.68
CA PRO A 419 -3.76 -41.47 -11.76
C PRO A 419 -4.52 -41.37 -13.08
N GLN A 420 -4.75 -40.18 -13.65
CA GLN A 420 -5.46 -40.00 -14.91
C GLN A 420 -4.53 -39.92 -16.12
N TYR A 421 -3.36 -39.25 -16.00
CA TYR A 421 -2.46 -38.99 -17.13
C TYR A 421 -1.38 -40.04 -17.35
N GLY A 422 -1.21 -40.99 -16.42
CA GLY A 422 -0.15 -42.02 -16.49
C GLY A 422 1.24 -41.45 -16.17
N ASP A 423 2.24 -41.81 -16.99
CA ASP A 423 3.62 -41.36 -16.74
C ASP A 423 3.82 -39.89 -17.15
N ILE A 424 4.07 -39.04 -16.19
CA ILE A 424 4.30 -37.60 -16.36
C ILE A 424 5.62 -37.18 -15.68
N GLU A 425 5.97 -35.92 -15.81
CA GLU A 425 7.02 -35.27 -15.03
C GLU A 425 6.46 -34.01 -14.37
N ILE A 426 6.85 -33.78 -13.10
CA ILE A 426 6.50 -32.61 -12.30
C ILE A 426 7.73 -31.72 -12.12
N GLY A 427 7.59 -30.40 -12.29
CA GLY A 427 8.68 -29.43 -12.14
C GLY A 427 8.28 -28.02 -12.57
N GLY A 428 9.01 -27.02 -12.09
CA GLY A 428 8.69 -25.62 -12.40
C GLY A 428 9.22 -24.64 -11.35
N PHE A 429 8.96 -23.37 -11.55
CA PHE A 429 9.28 -22.36 -10.55
C PHE A 429 8.36 -22.44 -9.36
N LYS A 430 8.93 -22.35 -8.16
CA LYS A 430 8.19 -22.25 -6.89
C LYS A 430 7.39 -20.95 -6.82
N LYS A 431 6.30 -20.93 -6.07
CA LYS A 431 5.47 -19.74 -5.84
C LYS A 431 6.26 -18.53 -5.29
N SER A 432 7.38 -18.77 -4.63
CA SER A 432 8.26 -17.75 -4.06
C SER A 432 9.11 -16.99 -5.07
N PHE A 433 9.02 -17.34 -6.38
CA PHE A 433 9.78 -16.69 -7.44
C PHE A 433 8.92 -16.40 -8.67
N GLY A 434 9.39 -15.46 -9.51
CA GLY A 434 8.71 -15.03 -10.74
C GLY A 434 7.74 -13.88 -10.55
N ARG A 435 6.98 -13.87 -9.45
CA ARG A 435 6.11 -12.76 -9.04
C ARG A 435 6.56 -12.08 -7.76
N LEU A 436 7.36 -12.74 -6.95
CA LEU A 436 7.85 -12.24 -5.66
C LEU A 436 9.33 -11.88 -5.74
N HIS A 437 9.74 -10.89 -4.94
CA HIS A 437 11.14 -10.50 -4.82
C HIS A 437 11.98 -11.62 -4.19
N PRO A 438 13.14 -11.95 -4.75
CA PRO A 438 14.19 -12.62 -4.01
C PRO A 438 14.59 -11.82 -2.76
N GLY A 439 14.93 -12.52 -1.67
CA GLY A 439 15.15 -11.88 -0.38
C GLY A 439 16.10 -10.67 -0.40
N PHE A 440 17.20 -10.74 -1.14
CA PHE A 440 18.19 -9.64 -1.19
C PHE A 440 17.75 -8.41 -2.00
N LEU A 441 16.66 -8.50 -2.77
CA LEU A 441 16.09 -7.36 -3.53
C LEU A 441 14.90 -6.72 -2.82
N LEU A 442 14.27 -7.41 -1.87
CA LEU A 442 13.02 -7.00 -1.23
C LEU A 442 13.14 -5.66 -0.51
N GLU A 443 14.16 -5.49 0.35
CA GLU A 443 14.35 -4.25 1.12
C GLU A 443 14.62 -3.04 0.22
N SER A 444 15.44 -3.22 -0.82
CA SER A 444 15.78 -2.13 -1.75
C SER A 444 14.54 -1.60 -2.48
N ASP A 445 13.66 -2.47 -2.94
CA ASP A 445 12.44 -2.05 -3.64
C ASP A 445 11.40 -1.50 -2.66
N ALA A 446 11.29 -2.07 -1.44
CA ALA A 446 10.46 -1.53 -0.37
C ALA A 446 10.86 -0.10 -0.01
N HIS A 447 12.15 0.19 0.12
CA HIS A 447 12.64 1.54 0.43
C HIS A 447 12.30 2.55 -0.67
N ARG A 448 12.43 2.18 -1.94
CA ARG A 448 12.12 3.05 -3.08
C ARG A 448 10.63 3.33 -3.20
N ASN A 449 9.80 2.31 -3.03
CA ASN A 449 8.35 2.46 -3.04
C ASN A 449 7.87 3.29 -1.84
N MET A 450 8.41 3.06 -0.63
CA MET A 450 8.19 3.93 0.52
C MET A 450 8.57 5.38 0.21
N ALA A 451 9.73 5.63 -0.40
CA ALA A 451 10.16 6.99 -0.73
C ALA A 451 9.17 7.70 -1.65
N PHE A 452 8.60 7.01 -2.64
CA PHE A 452 7.52 7.54 -3.47
C PHE A 452 6.26 7.83 -2.64
N THR A 453 5.86 6.91 -1.77
CA THR A 453 4.70 7.08 -0.89
C THR A 453 4.86 8.27 0.06
N LEU A 454 6.05 8.45 0.65
CA LEU A 454 6.35 9.61 1.50
C LEU A 454 6.41 10.93 0.69
N TYR A 455 6.89 10.88 -0.55
CA TYR A 455 6.84 12.03 -1.47
C TYR A 455 5.37 12.41 -1.77
N HIS A 456 4.51 11.45 -2.03
CA HIS A 456 3.07 11.69 -2.20
C HIS A 456 2.47 12.30 -0.94
N ALA A 457 2.71 11.72 0.24
CA ALA A 457 2.25 12.24 1.53
C ALA A 457 2.74 13.67 1.81
N TYR A 458 4.00 13.99 1.46
CA TYR A 458 4.56 15.33 1.59
C TYR A 458 3.75 16.37 0.81
N HIS A 459 3.18 15.99 -0.33
CA HIS A 459 2.39 16.87 -1.20
C HIS A 459 0.91 16.98 -0.84
N THR A 460 0.42 16.31 0.23
CA THR A 460 -0.89 16.64 0.82
C THR A 460 -0.88 18.08 1.36
N PRO A 461 -2.02 18.77 1.46
CA PRO A 461 -2.06 20.19 1.75
C PRO A 461 -1.26 20.58 3.02
N LYS A 462 -0.66 21.75 3.00
CA LYS A 462 -0.04 22.41 4.18
C LYS A 462 -0.44 23.87 4.20
N LEU A 463 -1.37 24.20 5.08
CA LEU A 463 -1.98 25.52 5.17
C LEU A 463 -1.21 26.46 6.09
N SER A 464 -1.26 27.75 5.76
CA SER A 464 -0.72 28.83 6.59
C SER A 464 -1.51 30.11 6.38
N VAL A 465 -1.55 30.97 7.41
CA VAL A 465 -2.03 32.36 7.31
C VAL A 465 -0.81 33.25 7.05
N GLU A 466 -0.59 33.60 5.78
CA GLU A 466 0.65 34.29 5.34
C GLU A 466 0.62 35.78 5.68
N GLU A 467 -0.51 36.44 5.45
CA GLU A 467 -0.67 37.88 5.60
C GLU A 467 -1.96 38.19 6.38
N ILE A 468 -1.89 39.15 7.27
CA ILE A 468 -3.05 39.84 7.81
C ILE A 468 -2.79 41.34 7.66
N SER A 469 -3.59 42.01 6.81
CA SER A 469 -3.56 43.46 6.60
C SER A 469 -4.82 44.12 7.13
N GLU A 470 -4.68 45.37 7.57
CA GLU A 470 -5.75 46.14 8.17
C GLU A 470 -5.92 47.50 7.46
N LYS A 471 -7.18 47.97 7.39
CA LYS A 471 -7.53 49.30 6.92
C LYS A 471 -8.57 49.92 7.83
N ASP A 472 -8.28 51.08 8.38
CA ASP A 472 -9.27 51.85 9.18
C ASP A 472 -10.34 52.41 8.27
N LEU A 473 -11.61 52.12 8.56
CA LEU A 473 -12.76 52.59 7.79
C LEU A 473 -13.45 53.81 8.45
N GLY A 474 -12.96 54.22 9.61
CA GLY A 474 -13.64 55.24 10.43
C GLY A 474 -14.85 54.71 11.20
N ALA A 475 -15.51 55.56 11.98
CA ALA A 475 -16.70 55.22 12.76
C ALA A 475 -16.58 53.96 13.65
N GLY A 476 -15.35 53.64 14.11
CA GLY A 476 -15.12 52.47 14.93
C GLY A 476 -15.10 51.15 14.17
N LEU A 477 -14.96 51.19 12.84
CA LEU A 477 -14.87 50.01 11.97
C LEU A 477 -13.46 49.83 11.40
N LYS A 478 -13.10 48.60 11.16
CA LYS A 478 -11.85 48.18 10.55
C LYS A 478 -12.09 47.07 9.51
N GLU A 479 -11.45 47.19 8.36
CA GLU A 479 -11.33 46.08 7.40
C GLU A 479 -10.12 45.24 7.78
N VAL A 480 -10.30 43.93 7.84
CA VAL A 480 -9.23 42.93 8.04
C VAL A 480 -9.21 42.02 6.81
N THR A 481 -8.08 41.92 6.14
CA THR A 481 -7.87 41.03 5.01
C THR A 481 -6.81 39.99 5.39
N ALA A 482 -7.09 38.70 5.18
CA ALA A 482 -6.16 37.62 5.41
C ALA A 482 -5.91 36.82 4.12
N VAL A 483 -4.66 36.44 3.90
CA VAL A 483 -4.24 35.53 2.81
C VAL A 483 -3.92 34.18 3.40
N ILE A 484 -4.67 33.17 2.97
CA ILE A 484 -4.47 31.78 3.35
C ILE A 484 -3.76 31.08 2.19
N ALA A 485 -2.61 30.47 2.47
CA ALA A 485 -1.81 29.75 1.47
C ALA A 485 -1.80 28.26 1.70
N ASN A 486 -1.80 27.50 0.62
CA ASN A 486 -1.46 26.09 0.58
C ASN A 486 -0.10 25.93 -0.10
N LYS A 487 0.91 25.46 0.65
CA LYS A 487 2.31 25.34 0.21
C LYS A 487 2.64 23.99 -0.42
N ARG A 488 1.63 23.20 -0.80
CA ARG A 488 1.78 21.86 -1.36
C ARG A 488 1.00 21.74 -2.65
N LEU A 489 1.33 20.69 -3.42
CA LEU A 489 0.77 20.46 -4.76
C LEU A 489 -0.72 20.11 -4.73
N MET A 490 -1.17 19.32 -3.75
CA MET A 490 -2.55 18.87 -3.67
C MET A 490 -3.44 19.96 -3.09
N PRO A 491 -4.62 20.22 -3.69
CA PRO A 491 -5.62 21.13 -3.12
C PRO A 491 -6.27 20.53 -1.87
N THR A 492 -6.98 21.36 -1.08
CA THR A 492 -7.75 20.85 0.08
C THR A 492 -8.94 19.98 -0.32
N HIS A 493 -9.50 20.23 -1.50
CA HIS A 493 -10.58 19.45 -2.10
C HIS A 493 -10.24 19.12 -3.54
N SER A 494 -10.36 17.83 -3.93
CA SER A 494 -10.29 17.43 -5.34
C SER A 494 -11.52 17.93 -6.10
N SER A 495 -11.45 17.94 -7.42
CA SER A 495 -12.60 18.29 -8.27
C SER A 495 -13.80 17.33 -8.03
N GLN A 496 -13.52 16.10 -7.70
CA GLN A 496 -14.52 15.09 -7.38
C GLN A 496 -15.22 15.39 -6.04
N ASP A 497 -14.44 15.77 -5.02
CA ASP A 497 -14.95 16.22 -3.73
C ASP A 497 -15.87 17.44 -3.89
N LEU A 498 -15.44 18.45 -4.64
CA LEU A 498 -16.23 19.66 -4.93
C LEU A 498 -17.53 19.34 -5.67
N LYS A 499 -17.46 18.46 -6.68
CA LYS A 499 -18.61 18.11 -7.52
C LYS A 499 -19.72 17.42 -6.73
N TYR A 500 -19.35 16.48 -5.87
CA TYR A 500 -20.30 15.68 -5.09
C TYR A 500 -20.48 16.15 -3.65
N LYS A 501 -19.74 17.20 -3.22
CA LYS A 501 -19.79 17.76 -1.86
C LYS A 501 -19.54 16.67 -0.82
N ILE A 502 -18.48 15.90 -1.03
CA ILE A 502 -18.14 14.74 -0.21
C ILE A 502 -17.76 15.19 1.19
N GLU A 503 -16.88 16.19 1.27
CA GLU A 503 -16.48 16.80 2.54
C GLU A 503 -17.03 18.22 2.70
N VAL A 504 -17.07 18.69 3.93
CA VAL A 504 -17.49 20.07 4.24
C VAL A 504 -16.44 21.07 3.75
N PRO A 505 -16.85 22.28 3.30
CA PRO A 505 -15.91 23.33 2.92
C PRO A 505 -14.92 23.67 4.03
N ASP A 506 -13.73 24.13 3.66
CA ASP A 506 -12.76 24.68 4.59
C ASP A 506 -13.32 25.88 5.33
N LEU A 507 -13.05 26.01 6.62
CA LEU A 507 -13.56 27.08 7.46
C LEU A 507 -12.44 28.07 7.78
N VAL A 508 -12.59 29.32 7.36
CA VAL A 508 -11.68 30.41 7.73
C VAL A 508 -12.41 31.36 8.67
N SER A 509 -11.96 31.42 9.91
CA SER A 509 -12.67 32.14 10.98
C SER A 509 -11.83 33.26 11.59
N LEU A 510 -12.48 34.35 11.98
CA LEU A 510 -11.90 35.42 12.78
C LEU A 510 -12.51 35.40 14.18
N LYS A 511 -11.66 35.24 15.20
CA LYS A 511 -12.05 35.19 16.62
C LYS A 511 -11.43 36.36 17.39
N GLY A 512 -12.12 36.83 18.41
CA GLY A 512 -11.65 37.94 19.29
C GLY A 512 -12.13 39.32 18.88
N ALA A 513 -12.94 39.44 17.80
CA ALA A 513 -13.56 40.71 17.40
C ALA A 513 -15.03 40.50 17.00
N LYS A 514 -15.84 41.57 17.10
CA LYS A 514 -17.22 41.54 16.59
C LYS A 514 -17.19 41.75 15.07
N VAL A 515 -17.51 40.70 14.34
CA VAL A 515 -17.58 40.71 12.88
C VAL A 515 -18.94 41.25 12.41
N ILE A 516 -18.91 42.19 11.47
CA ILE A 516 -20.07 42.81 10.85
C ILE A 516 -20.37 42.18 9.48
N ALA A 517 -19.32 41.96 8.67
CA ALA A 517 -19.42 41.32 7.37
C ALA A 517 -18.21 40.44 7.12
N GLY A 518 -18.37 39.38 6.32
CA GLY A 518 -17.29 38.49 5.89
C GLY A 518 -17.44 38.13 4.42
N MET A 519 -16.33 38.01 3.70
CA MET A 519 -16.36 37.77 2.26
C MET A 519 -15.11 37.05 1.74
N ILE A 520 -15.26 36.32 0.65
CA ILE A 520 -14.14 35.78 -0.14
C ILE A 520 -13.80 36.83 -1.20
N VAL A 521 -12.51 37.19 -1.31
CA VAL A 521 -12.02 38.15 -2.30
C VAL A 521 -11.51 37.38 -3.52
N SER A 522 -12.24 37.43 -4.62
CA SER A 522 -11.88 36.78 -5.88
C SER A 522 -10.85 37.55 -6.69
N ASN A 523 -10.82 38.87 -6.57
CA ASN A 523 -9.82 39.74 -7.20
C ASN A 523 -9.47 40.92 -6.29
N ARG A 524 -8.24 40.95 -5.78
CA ARG A 524 -7.77 42.04 -4.88
C ARG A 524 -7.63 43.38 -5.61
N ASP A 525 -7.11 43.37 -6.83
CA ASP A 525 -6.79 44.58 -7.59
C ASP A 525 -8.06 45.31 -8.03
N LEU A 526 -9.05 44.54 -8.44
CA LEU A 526 -10.37 45.07 -8.84
C LEU A 526 -11.34 45.18 -7.68
N ASN A 527 -10.94 44.82 -6.47
CA ASN A 527 -11.76 44.80 -5.26
C ASN A 527 -13.07 44.00 -5.42
N ILE A 528 -13.03 42.87 -6.16
CA ILE A 528 -14.17 41.98 -6.35
C ILE A 528 -14.21 40.98 -5.19
N ALA A 529 -15.34 40.96 -4.47
CA ALA A 529 -15.54 40.08 -3.35
C ALA A 529 -17.00 39.58 -3.31
N GLU A 530 -17.18 38.38 -2.79
CA GLU A 530 -18.48 37.73 -2.55
C GLU A 530 -18.75 37.67 -1.05
N GLU A 531 -19.83 38.33 -0.61
CA GLU A 531 -20.21 38.39 0.80
C GLU A 531 -20.89 37.10 1.24
N GLN A 532 -20.44 36.53 2.36
CA GLN A 532 -21.15 35.49 3.10
C GLN A 532 -22.04 36.14 4.17
N LYS A 533 -23.33 36.22 3.89
CA LYS A 533 -24.31 36.90 4.77
C LYS A 533 -24.57 36.17 6.08
N ASN A 534 -24.60 34.84 6.04
CA ASN A 534 -24.84 34.03 7.23
C ASN A 534 -23.50 33.70 7.90
N ASP A 535 -23.42 33.94 9.22
CA ASP A 535 -22.22 33.68 10.02
C ASP A 535 -20.93 34.27 9.44
N PRO A 536 -20.85 35.61 9.28
CA PRO A 536 -19.76 36.27 8.59
C PRO A 536 -18.39 36.10 9.27
N ALA A 537 -18.37 35.70 10.54
CA ALA A 537 -17.13 35.39 11.26
C ALA A 537 -16.47 34.10 10.81
N ASN A 538 -17.25 33.18 10.24
CA ASN A 538 -16.84 31.83 9.84
C ASN A 538 -17.04 31.64 8.33
N ILE A 539 -16.09 32.08 7.52
CA ILE A 539 -16.18 32.03 6.06
C ILE A 539 -15.93 30.60 5.57
N LYS A 540 -16.87 30.06 4.79
CA LYS A 540 -16.77 28.76 4.13
C LYS A 540 -16.05 28.90 2.82
N VAL A 541 -14.84 28.40 2.73
CA VAL A 541 -14.00 28.39 1.53
C VAL A 541 -14.14 27.04 0.83
N PRO A 542 -14.66 27.00 -0.41
CA PRO A 542 -14.88 25.73 -1.11
C PRO A 542 -13.61 24.91 -1.31
N ASN A 543 -12.49 25.56 -1.60
CA ASN A 543 -11.20 24.92 -1.86
C ASN A 543 -10.05 25.91 -1.67
N ILE A 544 -8.93 25.45 -1.12
CA ILE A 544 -7.66 26.17 -1.13
C ILE A 544 -6.75 25.44 -2.12
N PRO A 545 -6.46 26.04 -3.30
CA PRO A 545 -5.78 25.36 -4.39
C PRO A 545 -4.34 24.98 -4.01
N GLY A 546 -3.84 23.91 -4.63
CA GLY A 546 -2.44 23.52 -4.47
C GLY A 546 -1.48 24.61 -4.97
N ASN A 547 -0.38 24.84 -4.25
CA ASN A 547 0.59 25.91 -4.51
C ASN A 547 -0.08 27.28 -4.76
N GLY A 548 -1.19 27.54 -4.08
CA GLY A 548 -2.03 28.70 -4.29
C GLY A 548 -2.52 29.35 -2.99
N THR A 549 -3.34 30.39 -3.16
CA THR A 549 -3.86 31.17 -2.05
C THR A 549 -5.35 31.46 -2.22
N VAL A 550 -6.02 31.68 -1.08
CA VAL A 550 -7.35 32.29 -1.00
C VAL A 550 -7.26 33.51 -0.13
N THR A 551 -7.92 34.59 -0.55
CA THR A 551 -8.01 35.83 0.23
C THR A 551 -9.41 35.94 0.81
N VAL A 552 -9.48 36.17 2.12
CA VAL A 552 -10.73 36.44 2.84
C VAL A 552 -10.66 37.82 3.49
N ARG A 553 -11.82 38.45 3.66
CA ARG A 553 -11.94 39.78 4.21
C ARG A 553 -13.09 39.87 5.19
N TRP A 554 -12.87 40.59 6.28
CA TRP A 554 -13.91 40.93 7.27
C TRP A 554 -13.99 42.43 7.49
N ILE A 555 -15.19 42.88 7.79
CA ILE A 555 -15.43 44.18 8.42
C ILE A 555 -15.72 43.90 9.89
N ILE A 556 -14.92 44.45 10.79
CA ILE A 556 -15.06 44.24 12.24
C ILE A 556 -15.25 45.57 12.99
N GLN A 557 -15.80 45.51 14.19
CA GLN A 557 -15.63 46.59 15.14
C GLN A 557 -14.17 46.67 15.56
N LYS A 558 -13.66 47.87 15.78
CA LYS A 558 -12.23 48.11 16.03
C LYS A 558 -11.79 47.41 17.30
N GLU A 559 -10.90 46.46 17.15
CA GLU A 559 -10.29 45.67 18.21
C GLU A 559 -8.79 45.61 18.01
N GLU A 560 -8.01 45.49 19.10
CA GLU A 560 -6.55 45.45 19.05
C GLU A 560 -5.99 44.05 18.84
N LYS A 561 -6.73 43.01 19.35
CA LYS A 561 -6.28 41.62 19.30
C LYS A 561 -7.38 40.72 18.75
N TYR A 562 -7.02 39.96 17.73
CA TYR A 562 -7.87 38.92 17.17
C TYR A 562 -7.02 37.83 16.53
N GLN A 563 -7.62 36.70 16.24
CA GLN A 563 -6.96 35.54 15.62
C GLN A 563 -7.71 35.10 14.38
N VAL A 564 -6.98 34.88 13.30
CA VAL A 564 -7.46 34.19 12.10
C VAL A 564 -7.10 32.71 12.21
N ASN A 565 -8.11 31.83 12.05
CA ASN A 565 -7.96 30.39 12.10
C ASN A 565 -8.45 29.79 10.79
N VAL A 566 -7.79 28.72 10.35
CA VAL A 566 -8.20 27.86 9.25
C VAL A 566 -8.43 26.46 9.79
N ASP A 567 -9.55 25.85 9.44
CA ASP A 567 -9.91 24.48 9.77
C ASP A 567 -10.35 23.76 8.50
N SER A 568 -9.51 22.85 8.01
CA SER A 568 -9.73 22.03 6.81
C SER A 568 -9.63 20.56 7.16
N LYS A 569 -10.57 19.75 6.72
CA LYS A 569 -10.53 18.30 6.97
C LYS A 569 -9.27 17.66 6.38
N LYS A 570 -9.01 17.89 5.10
CA LYS A 570 -7.86 17.35 4.37
C LYS A 570 -6.62 18.27 4.38
N GLY A 571 -6.78 19.52 4.82
CA GLY A 571 -5.69 20.51 4.88
C GLY A 571 -5.12 20.75 6.28
N GLY A 572 -5.81 20.24 7.32
CA GLY A 572 -5.40 20.45 8.71
C GLY A 572 -5.75 21.83 9.23
N MET A 573 -5.00 22.28 10.24
CA MET A 573 -5.26 23.53 10.94
C MET A 573 -4.12 24.53 10.76
N ALA A 574 -4.46 25.80 10.63
CA ALA A 574 -3.50 26.89 10.71
C ALA A 574 -4.10 28.08 11.47
N SER A 575 -3.25 28.85 12.14
CA SER A 575 -3.70 30.07 12.82
C SER A 575 -2.62 31.13 12.88
N ARG A 576 -3.07 32.39 12.98
CA ARG A 576 -2.20 33.55 13.21
C ARG A 576 -2.93 34.59 14.03
N THR A 577 -2.28 35.07 15.08
CA THR A 577 -2.77 36.18 15.93
C THR A 577 -2.21 37.49 15.42
N LYS A 578 -3.02 38.52 15.43
CA LYS A 578 -2.64 39.90 15.16
C LYS A 578 -2.67 40.71 16.45
#